data_e12d78e11f9347c4400ca620359169f2
#
_entry.id   e12d78e11f9347c4400ca620359169f2
#
_cell.length_a   1.000
_cell.length_b   1.000
_cell.length_c   1.000
_cell.angle_alpha   90.00
_cell.angle_beta   90.00
_cell.angle_gamma   90.00
#
_symmetry.space_group_name_H-M   'P 1'
#
loop_
_entity.id
_entity.type
_entity.pdbx_description
1 polymer ?
#
loop_
_entity_poly.entity_id
_entity_poly.type
_entity_poly.pdbx_seq_one_letter_code
_entity_poly.pdbx_strand_id
1 'polypeptide(L)'
;MKSVAKKATPAAIAVLRQATAIAPLRMKASDGLLPSRAHLTQSPTSDHNTGFAVDLTHDPKNGIDCVEIFEKLKEDKRVKYLIFKGTIWSKEKSKQGNRRYTGSNPHNKHLHISIESTMGTDTSPWFWWLNQPKIVNQVIAKITPAPAKKAYKTEVCTCCKVHGAKS
;
A
#
# COMPACT_ATOMS: atom_id res chain seq x y z
N MET A 1 -1.68 -17.59 30.69
CA MET A 1 -2.40 -16.62 29.81
C MET A 1 -1.39 -15.65 29.25
N LYS A 2 -1.34 -15.46 27.91
CA LYS A 2 -0.53 -14.38 27.32
C LYS A 2 -1.15 -13.03 27.74
N SER A 3 -0.35 -12.08 28.23
CA SER A 3 -0.85 -10.75 28.57
C SER A 3 -1.30 -10.05 27.29
N VAL A 4 -2.44 -9.37 27.37
CA VAL A 4 -2.93 -8.54 26.26
C VAL A 4 -2.03 -7.32 26.11
N ALA A 5 -1.53 -7.07 24.90
CA ALA A 5 -0.68 -5.92 24.63
C ALA A 5 -1.45 -4.63 24.82
N LYS A 6 -0.84 -3.66 25.54
CA LYS A 6 -1.36 -2.30 25.69
C LYS A 6 -1.02 -1.41 24.49
N LYS A 7 -0.03 -1.81 23.68
CA LYS A 7 0.44 -1.05 22.50
C LYS A 7 0.76 -2.04 21.38
N ALA A 8 0.45 -1.63 20.15
CA ALA A 8 0.91 -2.33 18.95
C ALA A 8 2.43 -2.12 18.76
N THR A 9 3.06 -3.08 18.09
CA THR A 9 4.49 -3.00 17.77
C THR A 9 4.79 -1.86 16.80
N PRO A 10 5.99 -1.27 16.84
CA PRO A 10 6.43 -0.27 15.87
C PRO A 10 6.25 -0.71 14.42
N ALA A 11 6.54 -1.97 14.12
CA ALA A 11 6.36 -2.55 12.79
C ALA A 11 4.89 -2.51 12.33
N ALA A 12 3.93 -2.90 13.19
CA ALA A 12 2.50 -2.86 12.88
C ALA A 12 2.01 -1.41 12.65
N ILE A 13 2.43 -0.47 13.51
CA ILE A 13 2.12 0.95 13.36
C ILE A 13 2.69 1.51 12.05
N ALA A 14 3.89 1.08 11.66
CA ALA A 14 4.55 1.54 10.44
C ALA A 14 3.75 1.17 9.17
N VAL A 15 3.07 0.01 9.12
CA VAL A 15 2.20 -0.37 7.99
C VAL A 15 1.15 0.72 7.73
N LEU A 16 0.34 1.08 8.72
CA LEU A 16 -0.74 2.06 8.55
C LEU A 16 -0.21 3.47 8.26
N ARG A 17 0.88 3.86 8.92
CA ARG A 17 1.52 5.16 8.68
C ARG A 17 2.03 5.27 7.26
N GLN A 18 2.74 4.26 6.77
CA GLN A 18 3.30 4.26 5.42
C GLN A 18 2.21 4.12 4.36
N ALA A 19 1.18 3.28 4.57
CA ALA A 19 0.02 3.21 3.70
C ALA A 19 -0.68 4.57 3.56
N THR A 20 -0.80 5.32 4.66
CA THR A 20 -1.38 6.68 4.62
C THR A 20 -0.47 7.69 3.93
N ALA A 21 0.86 7.54 4.04
CA ALA A 21 1.80 8.42 3.37
C ALA A 21 1.76 8.27 1.84
N ILE A 22 1.62 7.04 1.33
CA ILE A 22 1.53 6.77 -0.11
C ILE A 22 0.13 7.00 -0.68
N ALA A 23 -0.92 6.87 0.14
CA ALA A 23 -2.32 7.02 -0.24
C ALA A 23 -3.07 7.90 0.79
N PRO A 24 -2.86 9.23 0.80
CA PRO A 24 -3.40 10.11 1.85
C PRO A 24 -4.93 10.12 1.94
N LEU A 25 -5.61 9.90 0.81
CA LEU A 25 -7.08 9.90 0.71
C LEU A 25 -7.70 8.52 0.94
N ARG A 26 -6.91 7.50 1.30
CA ARG A 26 -7.43 6.15 1.52
C ARG A 26 -8.44 6.09 2.67
N MET A 27 -9.42 5.22 2.55
CA MET A 27 -10.31 4.85 3.64
C MET A 27 -9.55 4.09 4.74
N LYS A 28 -10.04 4.22 5.99
CA LYS A 28 -9.45 3.62 7.20
C LYS A 28 -10.48 2.89 8.05
N ALA A 29 -11.68 2.64 7.49
CA ALA A 29 -12.83 2.13 8.24
C ALA A 29 -12.61 0.74 8.85
N SER A 30 -11.68 -0.03 8.29
CA SER A 30 -11.32 -1.37 8.79
C SER A 30 -9.85 -1.45 9.20
N ASP A 31 -9.18 -0.32 9.42
CA ASP A 31 -7.84 -0.32 10.01
C ASP A 31 -7.90 -0.80 11.46
N GLY A 32 -6.98 -1.67 11.86
CA GLY A 32 -6.93 -2.21 13.20
C GLY A 32 -5.51 -2.56 13.65
N LEU A 33 -5.18 -2.28 14.90
CA LEU A 33 -3.89 -2.61 15.50
C LEU A 33 -4.05 -3.50 16.73
N LEU A 34 -4.98 -3.16 17.62
CA LEU A 34 -5.21 -3.86 18.87
C LEU A 34 -6.62 -4.47 18.89
N PRO A 35 -6.82 -5.55 19.67
CA PRO A 35 -8.11 -6.21 19.73
C PRO A 35 -9.14 -5.37 20.49
N SER A 36 -10.40 -5.46 20.06
CA SER A 36 -11.54 -5.08 20.92
C SER A 36 -11.76 -6.14 21.99
N ARG A 37 -12.55 -5.83 23.03
CA ARG A 37 -12.97 -6.82 24.05
C ARG A 37 -13.63 -8.07 23.43
N ALA A 38 -14.52 -7.87 22.46
CA ALA A 38 -15.17 -8.96 21.76
C ALA A 38 -14.17 -9.84 21.01
N HIS A 39 -13.19 -9.22 20.35
CA HIS A 39 -12.13 -9.94 19.63
C HIS A 39 -11.28 -10.83 20.53
N LEU A 40 -10.96 -10.36 21.74
CA LEU A 40 -10.20 -11.15 22.72
C LEU A 40 -10.88 -12.49 23.08
N THR A 41 -12.21 -12.47 23.20
CA THR A 41 -12.99 -13.68 23.50
C THR A 41 -13.14 -14.57 22.27
N GLN A 42 -13.40 -14.00 21.10
CA GLN A 42 -13.63 -14.75 19.86
C GLN A 42 -12.36 -15.32 19.24
N SER A 43 -11.23 -14.65 19.43
CA SER A 43 -9.96 -14.98 18.79
C SER A 43 -8.78 -14.92 19.79
N PRO A 44 -8.75 -15.82 20.80
CA PRO A 44 -7.76 -15.75 21.89
C PRO A 44 -6.31 -15.97 21.42
N THR A 45 -6.11 -16.55 20.25
CA THR A 45 -4.79 -16.82 19.64
C THR A 45 -4.36 -15.78 18.62
N SER A 46 -5.17 -14.75 18.38
CA SER A 46 -4.86 -13.70 17.41
C SER A 46 -3.61 -12.90 17.78
N ASP A 47 -2.78 -12.57 16.80
CA ASP A 47 -1.58 -11.76 17.00
C ASP A 47 -1.91 -10.28 17.29
N HIS A 48 -3.15 -9.80 17.07
CA HIS A 48 -3.63 -8.52 17.60
C HIS A 48 -3.54 -8.47 19.13
N ASN A 49 -3.77 -9.60 19.80
CA ASN A 49 -3.73 -9.68 21.28
C ASN A 49 -2.34 -9.38 21.84
N THR A 50 -1.32 -9.57 21.04
CA THR A 50 0.09 -9.34 21.40
C THR A 50 0.68 -8.11 20.71
N GLY A 51 -0.12 -7.38 19.89
CA GLY A 51 0.30 -6.20 19.15
C GLY A 51 1.14 -6.49 17.91
N PHE A 52 1.25 -7.76 17.50
CA PHE A 52 2.01 -8.20 16.31
C PHE A 52 1.12 -8.40 15.09
N ALA A 53 -0.03 -7.75 15.03
CA ALA A 53 -0.87 -7.76 13.83
C ALA A 53 -1.40 -6.36 13.49
N VAL A 54 -1.75 -6.20 12.23
CA VAL A 54 -2.38 -5.00 11.69
C VAL A 54 -3.41 -5.37 10.64
N ASP A 55 -4.55 -4.70 10.66
CA ASP A 55 -5.55 -4.75 9.59
C ASP A 55 -5.42 -3.48 8.75
N LEU A 56 -5.27 -3.65 7.44
CA LEU A 56 -5.17 -2.58 6.44
C LEU A 56 -6.40 -2.57 5.56
N THR A 57 -7.18 -1.47 5.59
CA THR A 57 -8.39 -1.30 4.78
C THR A 57 -8.08 -1.45 3.29
N HIS A 58 -8.88 -2.28 2.58
CA HIS A 58 -8.82 -2.43 1.13
C HIS A 58 -9.54 -1.26 0.46
N ASP A 59 -8.79 -0.43 -0.26
CA ASP A 59 -9.32 0.74 -0.98
C ASP A 59 -8.54 0.99 -2.29
N PRO A 60 -8.75 0.14 -3.32
CA PRO A 60 -8.00 0.21 -4.57
C PRO A 60 -8.25 1.52 -5.34
N LYS A 61 -9.42 2.16 -5.15
CA LYS A 61 -9.74 3.44 -5.79
C LYS A 61 -8.83 4.57 -5.31
N ASN A 62 -8.40 4.51 -4.05
CA ASN A 62 -7.53 5.50 -3.44
C ASN A 62 -6.10 4.99 -3.20
N GLY A 63 -5.68 3.95 -3.93
CA GLY A 63 -4.28 3.52 -4.01
C GLY A 63 -3.87 2.41 -3.03
N ILE A 64 -4.81 1.76 -2.30
CA ILE A 64 -4.52 0.61 -1.44
C ILE A 64 -5.21 -0.65 -1.98
N ASP A 65 -4.58 -1.30 -2.95
CA ASP A 65 -5.04 -2.60 -3.44
C ASP A 65 -4.48 -3.75 -2.60
N CYS A 66 -5.28 -4.25 -1.66
CA CYS A 66 -4.88 -5.36 -0.81
C CYS A 66 -4.70 -6.69 -1.56
N VAL A 67 -5.14 -6.83 -2.81
CA VAL A 67 -4.85 -8.02 -3.63
C VAL A 67 -3.37 -8.01 -4.02
N GLU A 68 -2.90 -6.89 -4.57
CA GLU A 68 -1.49 -6.71 -4.92
C GLU A 68 -0.59 -6.77 -3.68
N ILE A 69 -0.98 -6.06 -2.61
CA ILE A 69 -0.22 -6.01 -1.36
C ILE A 69 -0.07 -7.40 -0.74
N PHE A 70 -1.13 -8.21 -0.75
CA PHE A 70 -1.10 -9.59 -0.25
C PHE A 70 -0.04 -10.43 -0.98
N GLU A 71 0.00 -10.34 -2.32
CA GLU A 71 0.97 -11.10 -3.12
C GLU A 71 2.41 -10.63 -2.85
N LYS A 72 2.65 -9.33 -2.79
CA LYS A 72 3.99 -8.76 -2.55
C LYS A 72 4.51 -9.03 -1.14
N LEU A 73 3.65 -8.95 -0.13
CA LEU A 73 4.05 -9.16 1.26
C LEU A 73 4.42 -10.60 1.59
N LYS A 74 4.11 -11.58 0.76
CA LYS A 74 4.59 -12.97 0.93
C LYS A 74 6.13 -13.07 0.90
N GLU A 75 6.79 -12.13 0.24
CA GLU A 75 8.25 -12.08 0.13
C GLU A 75 8.90 -11.33 1.31
N ASP A 76 8.10 -10.63 2.14
CA ASP A 76 8.63 -9.86 3.26
C ASP A 76 8.97 -10.76 4.45
N LYS A 77 10.23 -10.71 4.88
CA LYS A 77 10.74 -11.53 6.01
C LYS A 77 10.00 -11.27 7.33
N ARG A 78 9.38 -10.09 7.49
CA ARG A 78 8.64 -9.69 8.68
C ARG A 78 7.27 -10.35 8.77
N VAL A 79 6.72 -10.84 7.65
CA VAL A 79 5.38 -11.41 7.60
C VAL A 79 5.39 -12.84 8.13
N LYS A 80 4.53 -13.13 9.10
CA LYS A 80 4.25 -14.47 9.64
C LYS A 80 3.14 -15.14 8.85
N TYR A 81 1.99 -14.46 8.70
CA TYR A 81 0.89 -14.88 7.83
C TYR A 81 0.04 -13.69 7.38
N LEU A 82 -0.73 -13.90 6.33
CA LEU A 82 -1.64 -12.95 5.70
C LEU A 82 -3.01 -13.58 5.54
N ILE A 83 -4.10 -12.82 5.80
CA ILE A 83 -5.47 -13.27 5.52
C ILE A 83 -6.20 -12.17 4.75
N PHE A 84 -6.81 -12.54 3.61
CA PHE A 84 -7.62 -11.62 2.82
C PHE A 84 -8.64 -12.38 1.98
N LYS A 85 -9.89 -11.91 1.98
CA LYS A 85 -11.00 -12.48 1.18
C LYS A 85 -11.09 -14.01 1.28
N GLY A 86 -11.09 -14.54 2.49
CA GLY A 86 -11.21 -15.99 2.72
C GLY A 86 -9.98 -16.81 2.34
N THR A 87 -8.87 -16.15 2.04
CA THR A 87 -7.59 -16.78 1.71
C THR A 87 -6.57 -16.53 2.80
N ILE A 88 -5.79 -17.53 3.17
CA ILE A 88 -4.65 -17.43 4.07
C ILE A 88 -3.37 -17.92 3.39
N TRP A 89 -2.32 -17.16 3.56
CA TRP A 89 -0.94 -17.59 3.32
C TRP A 89 -0.14 -17.48 4.60
N SER A 90 0.78 -18.40 4.86
CA SER A 90 1.69 -18.33 6.01
C SER A 90 3.08 -18.77 5.63
N LYS A 91 4.08 -18.12 6.22
CA LYS A 91 5.49 -18.39 5.99
C LYS A 91 5.85 -19.84 6.32
N GLU A 92 5.35 -20.36 7.46
CA GLU A 92 5.55 -21.76 7.88
C GLU A 92 5.09 -22.78 6.83
N LYS A 93 3.97 -22.47 6.13
CA LYS A 93 3.38 -23.34 5.12
C LYS A 93 3.49 -22.74 3.70
N SER A 94 4.54 -21.98 3.43
CA SER A 94 4.73 -21.26 2.15
C SER A 94 4.75 -22.18 0.94
N LYS A 95 5.29 -23.40 1.09
CA LYS A 95 5.29 -24.44 0.03
C LYS A 95 3.89 -24.90 -0.39
N GLN A 96 2.88 -24.72 0.47
CA GLN A 96 1.47 -25.05 0.15
C GLN A 96 0.77 -23.91 -0.59
N GLY A 97 1.41 -22.75 -0.76
CA GLY A 97 0.82 -21.57 -1.39
C GLY A 97 -0.37 -21.00 -0.60
N ASN A 98 -1.30 -20.42 -1.36
CA ASN A 98 -2.54 -19.88 -0.81
C ASN A 98 -3.50 -21.01 -0.44
N ARG A 99 -4.12 -20.90 0.72
CA ARG A 99 -5.06 -21.89 1.26
C ARG A 99 -6.38 -21.22 1.63
N ARG A 100 -7.46 -21.98 1.65
CA ARG A 100 -8.75 -21.49 2.17
C ARG A 100 -8.62 -21.16 3.65
N TYR A 101 -9.04 -19.96 4.04
CA TYR A 101 -9.18 -19.57 5.44
C TYR A 101 -10.51 -20.06 5.98
N THR A 102 -10.49 -20.74 7.14
CA THR A 102 -11.66 -21.38 7.77
C THR A 102 -12.12 -20.68 9.05
N GLY A 103 -11.49 -19.55 9.42
CA GLY A 103 -11.90 -18.74 10.55
C GLY A 103 -13.22 -18.01 10.30
N SER A 104 -13.87 -17.52 11.35
CA SER A 104 -15.19 -16.88 11.31
C SER A 104 -15.22 -15.55 10.54
N ASN A 105 -14.09 -14.81 10.52
CA ASN A 105 -13.98 -13.54 9.79
C ASN A 105 -13.17 -13.73 8.51
N PRO A 106 -13.76 -13.73 7.30
CA PRO A 106 -13.05 -13.93 6.05
C PRO A 106 -12.17 -12.74 5.62
N HIS A 107 -12.13 -11.62 6.35
CA HIS A 107 -11.34 -10.42 6.08
C HIS A 107 -11.63 -9.80 4.69
N ASN A 108 -12.92 -9.65 4.32
CA ASN A 108 -13.31 -9.17 3.00
C ASN A 108 -13.01 -7.68 2.76
N LYS A 109 -12.92 -6.89 3.84
CA LYS A 109 -12.80 -5.42 3.78
C LYS A 109 -11.38 -4.91 4.09
N HIS A 110 -10.50 -5.76 4.58
CA HIS A 110 -9.14 -5.42 4.99
C HIS A 110 -8.21 -6.62 4.83
N LEU A 111 -6.95 -6.34 4.65
CA LEU A 111 -5.87 -7.31 4.71
C LEU A 111 -5.38 -7.42 6.15
N HIS A 112 -5.47 -8.61 6.74
CA HIS A 112 -4.82 -8.93 8.00
C HIS A 112 -3.37 -9.32 7.75
N ILE A 113 -2.45 -8.65 8.42
CA ILE A 113 -1.01 -8.87 8.34
C ILE A 113 -0.51 -9.24 9.74
N SER A 114 -0.07 -10.46 9.92
CA SER A 114 0.60 -10.91 11.14
C SER A 114 2.11 -10.83 10.98
N ILE A 115 2.79 -10.34 12.01
CA ILE A 115 4.21 -10.01 12.01
C ILE A 115 4.97 -11.03 12.87
N GLU A 116 6.13 -11.47 12.41
CA GLU A 116 7.02 -12.32 13.17
C GLU A 116 7.43 -11.67 14.50
N SER A 117 7.42 -12.43 15.57
CA SER A 117 7.68 -11.91 16.92
C SER A 117 9.06 -11.25 17.08
N THR A 118 10.04 -11.69 16.30
CA THR A 118 11.40 -11.12 16.28
C THR A 118 11.52 -9.83 15.45
N MET A 119 10.47 -9.47 14.68
CA MET A 119 10.48 -8.35 13.73
C MET A 119 9.60 -7.16 14.16
N GLY A 120 9.08 -7.17 15.38
CA GLY A 120 8.15 -6.14 15.86
C GLY A 120 8.70 -4.71 15.90
N THR A 121 10.01 -4.53 15.87
CA THR A 121 10.67 -3.20 15.85
C THR A 121 11.13 -2.75 14.47
N ASP A 122 11.06 -3.63 13.45
CA ASP A 122 11.51 -3.30 12.08
C ASP A 122 10.49 -2.43 11.36
N THR A 123 10.77 -1.14 11.27
CA THR A 123 9.94 -0.12 10.60
C THR A 123 10.39 0.23 9.20
N SER A 124 11.30 -0.55 8.61
CA SER A 124 11.74 -0.38 7.22
C SER A 124 10.55 -0.37 6.24
N PRO A 125 10.70 0.12 5.01
CA PRO A 125 9.59 0.26 4.07
C PRO A 125 8.79 -1.04 3.90
N TRP A 126 7.47 -0.98 4.17
CA TRP A 126 6.54 -2.09 3.97
C TRP A 126 6.09 -2.20 2.52
N PHE A 127 6.07 -1.07 1.81
CA PHE A 127 5.60 -0.96 0.42
C PHE A 127 6.79 -0.63 -0.50
N TRP A 128 7.90 -1.35 -0.31
CA TRP A 128 9.19 -1.13 -0.96
C TRP A 128 9.10 -1.17 -2.50
N TRP A 129 8.18 -1.93 -3.06
CA TRP A 129 7.99 -2.02 -4.52
C TRP A 129 7.35 -0.75 -5.12
N LEU A 130 6.64 0.06 -4.32
CA LEU A 130 6.03 1.31 -4.79
C LEU A 130 7.06 2.43 -4.98
N ASN A 131 8.23 2.32 -4.38
CA ASN A 131 9.33 3.27 -4.51
C ASN A 131 10.24 2.96 -5.70
N GLN A 132 9.89 2.02 -6.59
CA GLN A 132 10.66 1.71 -7.77
C GLN A 132 10.51 2.82 -8.83
N PRO A 133 11.57 3.27 -9.52
CA PRO A 133 11.57 4.42 -10.43
C PRO A 133 10.52 4.36 -11.55
N LYS A 134 10.11 3.15 -11.96
CA LYS A 134 9.11 2.95 -13.02
C LYS A 134 7.70 3.43 -12.62
N ILE A 135 7.35 3.42 -11.34
CA ILE A 135 6.03 3.83 -10.86
C ILE A 135 5.97 5.35 -10.73
N VAL A 136 7.05 5.99 -10.28
CA VAL A 136 7.12 7.47 -10.21
C VAL A 136 6.90 8.09 -11.60
N ASN A 137 7.51 7.52 -12.65
CA ASN A 137 7.33 8.01 -14.01
C ASN A 137 5.90 7.81 -14.55
N GLN A 138 5.20 6.73 -14.18
CA GLN A 138 3.79 6.53 -14.58
C GLN A 138 2.83 7.47 -13.86
N VAL A 139 3.09 7.79 -12.59
CA VAL A 139 2.29 8.74 -11.82
C VAL A 139 2.52 10.17 -12.34
N ILE A 140 3.77 10.55 -12.61
CA ILE A 140 4.10 11.87 -13.19
C ILE A 140 3.49 12.02 -14.58
N ALA A 141 3.54 11.00 -15.44
CA ALA A 141 2.93 11.02 -16.78
C ALA A 141 1.39 11.16 -16.75
N LYS A 142 0.73 10.70 -15.68
CA LYS A 142 -0.72 10.87 -15.50
C LYS A 142 -1.11 12.25 -14.92
N ILE A 143 -0.19 12.91 -14.22
CA ILE A 143 -0.44 14.21 -13.56
C ILE A 143 0.01 15.37 -14.43
N THR A 144 0.97 15.17 -15.35
CA THR A 144 1.46 16.23 -16.22
C THR A 144 0.59 16.27 -17.49
N PRO A 145 -0.23 17.32 -17.73
CA PRO A 145 -0.92 17.47 -18.99
C PRO A 145 0.13 17.61 -20.11
N ALA A 146 -0.11 16.91 -21.22
CA ALA A 146 0.76 16.98 -22.39
C ALA A 146 1.01 18.46 -22.76
N PRO A 147 2.26 18.88 -23.04
CA PRO A 147 2.54 20.25 -23.43
C PRO A 147 1.74 20.57 -24.68
N ALA A 148 0.89 21.59 -24.60
CA ALA A 148 0.13 22.10 -25.74
C ALA A 148 1.12 22.42 -26.85
N LYS A 149 0.99 21.77 -28.00
CA LYS A 149 1.74 22.12 -29.22
C LYS A 149 1.38 23.52 -29.62
N LYS A 150 2.16 24.52 -29.22
CA LYS A 150 2.10 25.86 -29.83
C LYS A 150 2.58 25.72 -31.26
N ALA A 151 1.64 25.75 -32.20
CA ALA A 151 1.94 25.94 -33.60
C ALA A 151 2.46 27.38 -33.74
N TYR A 152 3.76 27.53 -33.89
CA TYR A 152 4.35 28.76 -34.39
C TYR A 152 4.01 28.84 -35.87
N LYS A 153 3.02 29.69 -36.21
CA LYS A 153 2.88 30.18 -37.57
C LYS A 153 4.03 31.16 -37.83
N THR A 154 4.98 30.73 -38.63
CA THR A 154 5.96 31.62 -39.25
C THR A 154 5.24 32.40 -40.31
N GLU A 155 4.68 33.57 -39.96
CA GLU A 155 4.32 34.56 -40.94
C GLU A 155 5.62 35.22 -41.45
N VAL A 156 5.95 34.89 -42.69
CA VAL A 156 7.00 35.58 -43.47
C VAL A 156 6.52 36.98 -43.73
N CYS A 157 7.11 37.98 -43.09
CA CYS A 157 6.86 39.39 -43.33
C CYS A 157 7.37 39.76 -44.73
N THR A 158 6.42 40.00 -45.67
CA THR A 158 6.69 40.44 -47.06
C THR A 158 6.72 41.97 -47.14
N CYS A 159 7.53 42.62 -46.32
CA CYS A 159 7.69 44.06 -46.35
C CYS A 159 9.15 44.49 -46.33
N CYS A 160 9.87 44.22 -47.39
CA CYS A 160 11.08 44.97 -47.73
C CYS A 160 11.31 44.84 -49.25
N LYS A 161 10.40 45.46 -50.02
CA LYS A 161 10.72 45.84 -51.39
C LYS A 161 10.98 47.35 -51.43
N VAL A 162 12.14 47.64 -51.94
CA VAL A 162 12.53 48.73 -52.78
C VAL A 162 12.70 50.12 -52.12
N HIS A 163 13.88 50.71 -52.26
CA HIS A 163 14.06 51.86 -53.14
C HIS A 163 15.54 51.96 -53.51
N GLY A 164 15.81 51.70 -54.77
CA GLY A 164 17.02 52.15 -55.41
C GLY A 164 16.92 53.66 -55.63
N ALA A 165 18.01 54.39 -55.44
CA ALA A 165 18.17 55.74 -55.96
C ALA A 165 19.52 55.82 -56.61
N LYS A 166 19.46 56.24 -57.82
CA LYS A 166 20.59 56.64 -58.69
C LYS A 166 21.23 57.93 -58.14
N SER A 167 22.50 57.99 -58.24
CA SER A 167 23.32 59.09 -58.83
C SER A 167 24.80 58.82 -58.51
#